data_a4679a5b478d7bf9a6e7692f9105d3a7
#
_entry.id   a4679a5b478d7bf9a6e7692f9105d3a7
#
_cell.length_a   1.000
_cell.length_b   1.000
_cell.length_c   1.000
_cell.angle_alpha   90.00
_cell.angle_beta   90.00
_cell.angle_gamma   90.00
#
_symmetry.space_group_name_H-M   'P 1'
#
loop_
_entity.id
_entity.type
_entity.pdbx_description
1 polymer ?
#
loop_
_entity_poly.entity_id
_entity_poly.type
_entity_poly.pdbx_seq_one_letter_code
_entity_poly.pdbx_strand_id
1 'polypeptide(L)'
;MKNLLFVAIVAVAVITSCKQPAKQNDTQGNVFFLGTYTEGNSEGIYKYSLDDDGNIHPLGLKAKADNPSFIALSKDKKALIAVNEVNRDSTGTVKSFKVEGDTLTLLSTASSGGAHPCHVSVSDDGQIVVANYTGGNIGWLSVTSNGLLSNLLSVTQHEGSGPTDRQLAPHAHSAWFVGDDIISCDLGTDELWIYDKLFNLKQKVKMAAGSGPRHLCVHPNGQWIYVVNELNNTVTRVSNQTEGWKAQESISTLPDNFEGFSFCADIHISNDGKYVYASNRGHNSIAVFSVDEEGVLSLIANESVRGDHPRNFALSPDDKFLLVANKDTENIVVFKRDDATGLLSYTSEIKAFSPVCILFE
;
A
#
# COMPACT_ATOMS: atom_id res chain seq x y z
N MET A 1 21.86 -41.76 86.80
CA MET A 1 21.51 -42.18 85.48
C MET A 1 20.62 -41.10 84.86
N LYS A 2 21.19 -40.23 84.01
CA LYS A 2 20.46 -39.10 83.39
C LYS A 2 20.38 -39.39 81.90
N ASN A 3 19.15 -39.61 81.40
CA ASN A 3 18.88 -39.80 79.98
C ASN A 3 18.94 -38.44 79.27
N LEU A 4 19.80 -38.29 78.30
CA LEU A 4 19.79 -37.18 77.34
C LEU A 4 18.95 -37.56 76.17
N LEU A 5 17.86 -36.78 75.90
CA LEU A 5 17.04 -36.86 74.71
C LEU A 5 17.67 -35.95 73.65
N PHE A 6 18.09 -36.54 72.53
CA PHE A 6 18.51 -35.78 71.37
C PHE A 6 17.27 -35.49 70.51
N VAL A 7 16.93 -34.23 70.34
CA VAL A 7 15.91 -33.76 69.37
C VAL A 7 16.63 -33.40 68.07
N ALA A 8 16.40 -34.16 67.02
CA ALA A 8 16.88 -33.87 65.69
C ALA A 8 15.92 -32.85 65.01
N ILE A 9 16.41 -31.67 64.72
CA ILE A 9 15.66 -30.65 63.93
C ILE A 9 15.93 -30.92 62.46
N VAL A 10 14.91 -31.35 61.71
CA VAL A 10 14.93 -31.47 60.25
C VAL A 10 14.58 -30.10 59.64
N ALA A 11 15.57 -29.42 59.08
CA ALA A 11 15.35 -28.18 58.32
C ALA A 11 14.85 -28.55 56.91
N VAL A 12 13.58 -28.27 56.62
CA VAL A 12 13.05 -28.38 55.27
C VAL A 12 13.40 -27.10 54.50
N ALA A 13 14.32 -27.17 53.55
CA ALA A 13 14.64 -26.08 52.64
C ALA A 13 13.55 -26.02 51.55
N VAL A 14 12.67 -25.02 51.63
CA VAL A 14 11.72 -24.69 50.56
C VAL A 14 12.49 -23.96 49.45
N ILE A 15 12.78 -24.67 48.35
CA ILE A 15 13.34 -24.08 47.16
C ILE A 15 12.21 -23.36 46.43
N THR A 16 12.03 -22.08 46.64
CA THR A 16 11.18 -21.19 45.82
C THR A 16 11.91 -20.97 44.51
N SER A 17 11.51 -21.71 43.47
CA SER A 17 11.93 -21.46 42.10
C SER A 17 11.27 -20.15 41.62
N CYS A 18 11.99 -19.05 41.69
CA CYS A 18 11.63 -17.83 40.99
C CYS A 18 11.72 -18.10 39.47
N LYS A 19 10.58 -18.32 38.82
CA LYS A 19 10.50 -18.19 37.37
C LYS A 19 10.81 -16.72 37.05
N GLN A 20 12.04 -16.46 36.51
CA GLN A 20 12.30 -15.19 35.86
C GLN A 20 11.25 -14.97 34.76
N PRO A 21 10.62 -13.78 34.70
CA PRO A 21 9.81 -13.45 33.54
C PRO A 21 10.71 -13.57 32.31
N ALA A 22 10.20 -14.25 31.28
CA ALA A 22 10.89 -14.30 30.01
C ALA A 22 11.22 -12.86 29.61
N LYS A 23 12.49 -12.58 29.32
CA LYS A 23 12.89 -11.32 28.71
C LYS A 23 12.05 -11.21 27.44
N GLN A 24 11.11 -10.27 27.40
CA GLN A 24 10.51 -9.78 26.19
C GLN A 24 11.70 -9.24 25.38
N ASN A 25 12.14 -10.00 24.39
CA ASN A 25 13.08 -9.47 23.40
C ASN A 25 12.29 -8.36 22.69
N ASP A 26 12.61 -7.12 23.01
CA ASP A 26 12.31 -5.97 22.15
C ASP A 26 13.14 -6.06 20.86
N THR A 27 12.86 -7.07 20.03
CA THR A 27 13.14 -7.00 18.60
C THR A 27 12.02 -6.12 18.06
N GLN A 28 12.28 -4.82 18.03
CA GLN A 28 11.42 -3.85 17.37
C GLN A 28 11.53 -4.15 15.85
N GLY A 29 10.85 -5.21 15.41
CA GLY A 29 10.71 -5.57 14.01
C GLY A 29 9.97 -4.45 13.25
N ASN A 30 10.05 -4.46 11.94
CA ASN A 30 9.28 -3.52 11.12
C ASN A 30 7.80 -3.67 11.42
N VAL A 31 7.14 -2.58 11.80
CA VAL A 31 5.71 -2.55 12.10
C VAL A 31 4.94 -2.01 10.91
N PHE A 32 3.77 -2.58 10.63
CA PHE A 32 2.92 -2.11 9.56
C PHE A 32 1.43 -2.12 9.91
N PHE A 33 0.69 -1.22 9.30
CA PHE A 33 -0.77 -1.21 9.31
C PHE A 33 -1.31 -1.95 8.09
N LEU A 34 -2.48 -2.54 8.26
CA LEU A 34 -3.22 -3.24 7.21
C LEU A 34 -4.58 -2.60 7.03
N GLY A 35 -4.82 -2.00 5.87
CA GLY A 35 -6.13 -1.61 5.40
C GLY A 35 -6.85 -2.80 4.76
N THR A 36 -8.16 -2.87 4.92
CA THR A 36 -8.97 -4.02 4.51
C THR A 36 -10.27 -3.61 3.86
N TYR A 37 -10.92 -4.54 3.12
CA TYR A 37 -12.37 -4.46 2.91
C TYR A 37 -13.09 -5.13 4.07
N THR A 38 -14.23 -4.54 4.48
CA THR A 38 -15.00 -4.99 5.65
C THR A 38 -16.28 -5.74 5.28
N GLU A 39 -16.36 -6.22 4.03
CA GLU A 39 -17.40 -7.10 3.53
C GLU A 39 -17.07 -8.55 3.93
N GLY A 40 -17.27 -8.90 5.17
CA GLY A 40 -16.93 -10.25 5.67
C GLY A 40 -16.48 -10.22 7.12
N ASN A 41 -15.33 -10.82 7.42
CA ASN A 41 -14.83 -10.97 8.79
C ASN A 41 -13.93 -9.83 9.26
N SER A 42 -13.53 -8.92 8.38
CA SER A 42 -12.74 -7.76 8.77
C SER A 42 -13.60 -6.66 9.38
N GLU A 43 -13.05 -5.94 10.37
CA GLU A 43 -13.71 -4.83 11.04
C GLU A 43 -13.03 -3.46 10.77
N GLY A 44 -11.91 -3.42 10.03
CA GLY A 44 -11.24 -2.15 9.78
C GLY A 44 -9.72 -2.22 9.61
N ILE A 45 -8.98 -1.42 10.39
CA ILE A 45 -7.52 -1.28 10.28
C ILE A 45 -6.84 -2.15 11.35
N TYR A 46 -5.95 -3.03 10.90
CA TYR A 46 -5.15 -3.90 11.78
C TYR A 46 -3.70 -3.46 11.81
N LYS A 47 -2.95 -3.97 12.79
CA LYS A 47 -1.51 -3.75 12.94
C LYS A 47 -0.80 -5.10 13.09
N TYR A 48 0.40 -5.18 12.53
CA TYR A 48 1.26 -6.34 12.54
C TYR A 48 2.71 -5.91 12.74
N SER A 49 3.56 -6.84 13.15
CA SER A 49 5.02 -6.69 13.09
C SER A 49 5.63 -7.78 12.23
N LEU A 50 6.72 -7.44 11.55
CA LEU A 50 7.55 -8.33 10.75
C LEU A 50 8.90 -8.47 11.45
N ASP A 51 9.32 -9.67 11.80
CA ASP A 51 10.62 -9.93 12.41
C ASP A 51 11.75 -10.05 11.35
N ASP A 52 12.99 -10.14 11.81
CA ASP A 52 14.18 -10.23 10.95
C ASP A 52 14.28 -11.53 10.16
N ASP A 53 13.51 -12.56 10.54
CA ASP A 53 13.40 -13.84 9.84
C ASP A 53 12.26 -13.83 8.80
N GLY A 54 11.48 -12.76 8.74
CA GLY A 54 10.34 -12.61 7.83
C GLY A 54 9.04 -13.24 8.34
N ASN A 55 8.89 -13.50 9.65
CA ASN A 55 7.62 -13.95 10.20
C ASN A 55 6.76 -12.74 10.59
N ILE A 56 5.46 -12.85 10.31
CA ILE A 56 4.47 -11.82 10.67
C ILE A 56 3.80 -12.20 11.99
N HIS A 57 3.71 -11.22 12.91
CA HIS A 57 3.03 -11.36 14.20
C HIS A 57 1.85 -10.39 14.27
N PRO A 58 0.61 -10.87 14.55
CA PRO A 58 -0.56 -10.00 14.62
C PRO A 58 -0.55 -9.19 15.91
N LEU A 59 -0.74 -7.89 15.79
CA LEU A 59 -0.93 -6.97 16.93
C LEU A 59 -2.41 -6.62 17.13
N GLY A 60 -3.29 -7.09 16.24
CA GLY A 60 -4.74 -7.01 16.34
C GLY A 60 -5.38 -5.79 15.68
N LEU A 61 -6.70 -5.68 15.83
CA LEU A 61 -7.51 -4.56 15.32
C LEU A 61 -7.15 -3.27 16.07
N LYS A 62 -6.91 -2.18 15.33
CA LYS A 62 -6.57 -0.87 15.90
C LYS A 62 -7.68 0.17 15.75
N ALA A 63 -8.43 0.10 14.65
CA ALA A 63 -9.59 0.97 14.45
C ALA A 63 -10.67 0.28 13.62
N LYS A 64 -11.94 0.47 14.04
CA LYS A 64 -13.09 0.09 13.21
C LYS A 64 -13.33 1.17 12.17
N ALA A 65 -13.45 0.75 10.91
CA ALA A 65 -13.71 1.63 9.78
C ALA A 65 -14.37 0.83 8.65
N ASP A 66 -15.25 1.46 7.87
CA ASP A 66 -15.89 0.82 6.73
C ASP A 66 -14.95 0.90 5.51
N ASN A 67 -14.56 -0.25 4.98
CA ASN A 67 -13.69 -0.38 3.81
C ASN A 67 -12.49 0.61 3.82
N PRO A 68 -11.61 0.58 4.84
CA PRO A 68 -10.39 1.39 4.83
C PRO A 68 -9.38 0.78 3.84
N SER A 69 -9.73 0.82 2.55
CA SER A 69 -9.03 0.08 1.49
C SER A 69 -7.68 0.67 1.11
N PHE A 70 -7.44 1.94 1.44
CA PHE A 70 -6.13 2.59 1.29
C PHE A 70 -5.85 3.51 2.47
N ILE A 71 -4.61 3.45 2.95
CA ILE A 71 -4.16 4.19 4.13
C ILE A 71 -2.81 4.86 3.86
N ALA A 72 -2.58 6.02 4.47
CA ALA A 72 -1.32 6.77 4.40
C ALA A 72 -0.96 7.35 5.77
N LEU A 73 0.32 7.59 6.03
CA LEU A 73 0.80 8.28 7.24
C LEU A 73 1.14 9.74 6.93
N SER A 74 0.91 10.63 7.91
CA SER A 74 1.53 11.96 7.91
C SER A 74 3.06 11.83 7.99
N LYS A 75 3.80 12.87 7.53
CA LYS A 75 5.27 12.86 7.55
C LYS A 75 5.87 12.55 8.93
N ASP A 76 5.27 13.09 9.99
CA ASP A 76 5.71 12.86 11.36
C ASP A 76 5.17 11.54 11.97
N LYS A 77 4.46 10.74 11.17
CA LYS A 77 3.86 9.46 11.52
C LYS A 77 2.86 9.50 12.69
N LYS A 78 2.39 10.69 13.08
CA LYS A 78 1.44 10.87 14.19
C LYS A 78 -0.01 10.76 13.79
N ALA A 79 -0.30 10.88 12.49
CA ALA A 79 -1.65 10.71 11.96
C ALA A 79 -1.65 9.65 10.85
N LEU A 80 -2.59 8.71 10.96
CA LEU A 80 -2.94 7.78 9.89
C LEU A 80 -4.20 8.28 9.22
N ILE A 81 -4.15 8.42 7.89
CA ILE A 81 -5.25 8.86 7.05
C ILE A 81 -5.78 7.64 6.30
N ALA A 82 -7.07 7.40 6.35
CA ALA A 82 -7.71 6.27 5.68
C ALA A 82 -8.87 6.74 4.80
N VAL A 83 -8.99 6.21 3.60
CA VAL A 83 -10.24 6.32 2.85
C VAL A 83 -11.29 5.37 3.44
N ASN A 84 -12.55 5.72 3.30
CA ASN A 84 -13.67 4.78 3.43
C ASN A 84 -14.26 4.60 2.05
N GLU A 85 -13.89 3.49 1.38
CA GLU A 85 -14.29 3.17 0.00
C GLU A 85 -15.76 2.75 -0.04
N VAL A 86 -16.63 3.73 0.05
CA VAL A 86 -18.09 3.57 0.04
C VAL A 86 -18.72 4.56 -0.94
N ASN A 87 -19.98 4.28 -1.31
CA ASN A 87 -20.80 5.20 -2.06
C ASN A 87 -22.09 5.49 -1.26
N ARG A 88 -22.05 6.55 -0.46
CA ARG A 88 -23.20 7.04 0.28
C ARG A 88 -23.55 8.42 -0.26
N ASP A 89 -24.73 8.56 -0.88
CA ASP A 89 -25.16 9.81 -1.53
C ASP A 89 -24.10 10.37 -2.51
N SER A 90 -23.55 9.49 -3.37
CA SER A 90 -22.51 9.80 -4.37
C SER A 90 -21.17 10.25 -3.79
N THR A 91 -20.89 9.99 -2.52
CA THR A 91 -19.61 10.32 -1.91
C THR A 91 -19.12 9.22 -0.94
N GLY A 92 -17.81 9.16 -0.75
CA GLY A 92 -17.16 8.46 0.33
C GLY A 92 -16.58 9.42 1.36
N THR A 93 -15.79 8.92 2.28
CA THR A 93 -15.16 9.74 3.33
C THR A 93 -13.68 9.44 3.49
N VAL A 94 -12.98 10.39 4.10
CA VAL A 94 -11.61 10.25 4.62
C VAL A 94 -11.66 10.38 6.12
N LYS A 95 -10.97 9.51 6.82
CA LYS A 95 -10.81 9.56 8.27
C LYS A 95 -9.36 9.78 8.65
N SER A 96 -9.12 10.56 9.68
CA SER A 96 -7.82 10.66 10.33
C SER A 96 -7.85 10.03 11.72
N PHE A 97 -6.78 9.32 12.05
CA PHE A 97 -6.57 8.68 13.32
C PHE A 97 -5.26 9.15 13.93
N LYS A 98 -5.25 9.46 15.23
CA LYS A 98 -4.02 9.68 15.98
C LYS A 98 -3.32 8.35 16.19
N VAL A 99 -2.02 8.29 15.86
CA VAL A 99 -1.15 7.15 16.14
C VAL A 99 -0.47 7.38 17.48
N GLU A 100 -0.79 6.56 18.49
CA GLU A 100 -0.19 6.62 19.82
C GLU A 100 0.25 5.22 20.25
N GLY A 101 1.54 4.90 20.02
CA GLY A 101 2.08 3.58 20.29
C GLY A 101 1.31 2.49 19.53
N ASP A 102 0.55 1.70 20.27
CA ASP A 102 -0.21 0.56 19.68
C ASP A 102 -1.71 0.87 19.46
N THR A 103 -2.12 2.13 19.46
CA THR A 103 -3.53 2.52 19.32
C THR A 103 -3.76 3.51 18.19
N LEU A 104 -4.94 3.42 17.56
CA LEU A 104 -5.47 4.40 16.62
C LEU A 104 -6.74 5.03 17.22
N THR A 105 -6.69 6.35 17.45
CA THR A 105 -7.85 7.11 17.96
C THR A 105 -8.41 7.98 16.85
N LEU A 106 -9.68 7.81 16.48
CA LEU A 106 -10.34 8.65 15.48
C LEU A 106 -10.31 10.12 15.90
N LEU A 107 -9.79 10.98 15.03
CA LEU A 107 -9.71 12.43 15.24
C LEU A 107 -10.79 13.18 14.47
N SER A 108 -10.92 12.89 13.17
CA SER A 108 -11.87 13.60 12.31
C SER A 108 -12.29 12.76 11.10
N THR A 109 -13.38 13.19 10.49
CA THR A 109 -13.92 12.62 9.24
C THR A 109 -14.29 13.77 8.32
N ALA A 110 -13.94 13.65 7.03
CA ALA A 110 -14.28 14.61 5.98
C ALA A 110 -14.81 13.88 4.75
N SER A 111 -15.54 14.60 3.88
CA SER A 111 -15.93 14.07 2.56
C SER A 111 -14.70 13.87 1.67
N SER A 112 -14.66 12.80 0.89
CA SER A 112 -13.64 12.58 -0.16
C SER A 112 -13.91 13.38 -1.44
N GLY A 113 -15.12 13.94 -1.60
CA GLY A 113 -15.54 14.67 -2.79
C GLY A 113 -16.06 13.80 -3.93
N GLY A 114 -16.12 12.47 -3.77
CA GLY A 114 -16.64 11.55 -4.79
C GLY A 114 -16.91 10.17 -4.24
N ALA A 115 -17.55 9.32 -5.04
CA ALA A 115 -17.91 7.96 -4.68
C ALA A 115 -16.72 7.00 -4.82
N HIS A 116 -16.62 6.04 -3.91
CA HIS A 116 -15.59 5.02 -3.83
C HIS A 116 -14.18 5.61 -3.87
N PRO A 117 -13.77 6.39 -2.83
CA PRO A 117 -12.37 6.80 -2.68
C PRO A 117 -11.50 5.56 -2.48
N CYS A 118 -10.56 5.32 -3.40
CA CYS A 118 -9.75 4.10 -3.42
C CYS A 118 -8.25 4.33 -3.21
N HIS A 119 -7.83 5.60 -3.11
CA HIS A 119 -6.45 5.98 -2.86
C HIS A 119 -6.36 7.32 -2.13
N VAL A 120 -5.37 7.45 -1.25
CA VAL A 120 -5.04 8.71 -0.56
C VAL A 120 -3.53 8.87 -0.46
N SER A 121 -3.03 10.07 -0.75
CA SER A 121 -1.65 10.48 -0.47
C SER A 121 -1.63 11.69 0.44
N VAL A 122 -0.56 11.80 1.23
CA VAL A 122 -0.29 12.92 2.13
C VAL A 122 1.08 13.48 1.81
N SER A 123 1.16 14.78 1.53
CA SER A 123 2.44 15.46 1.31
C SER A 123 3.16 15.79 2.62
N ASP A 124 4.42 16.17 2.50
CA ASP A 124 5.26 16.58 3.63
C ASP A 124 4.73 17.78 4.41
N ASP A 125 4.00 18.68 3.75
CA ASP A 125 3.37 19.88 4.33
C ASP A 125 1.89 19.66 4.71
N GLY A 126 1.41 18.41 4.63
CA GLY A 126 0.08 18.02 5.10
C GLY A 126 -1.04 18.25 4.10
N GLN A 127 -0.76 18.49 2.83
CA GLN A 127 -1.78 18.43 1.79
C GLN A 127 -2.21 16.97 1.57
N ILE A 128 -3.47 16.77 1.28
CA ILE A 128 -4.05 15.43 1.00
C ILE A 128 -4.73 15.46 -0.36
N VAL A 129 -4.46 14.45 -1.16
CA VAL A 129 -5.18 14.16 -2.39
C VAL A 129 -5.83 12.78 -2.31
N VAL A 130 -7.09 12.69 -2.72
CA VAL A 130 -7.90 11.47 -2.70
C VAL A 130 -8.41 11.19 -4.10
N ALA A 131 -8.17 9.99 -4.60
CA ALA A 131 -8.75 9.54 -5.87
C ALA A 131 -10.06 8.80 -5.61
N ASN A 132 -11.13 9.23 -6.28
CA ASN A 132 -12.48 8.68 -6.19
C ASN A 132 -12.81 7.91 -7.47
N TYR A 133 -12.79 6.58 -7.40
CA TYR A 133 -12.90 5.71 -8.58
C TYR A 133 -14.21 5.90 -9.32
N THR A 134 -15.35 5.68 -8.65
CA THR A 134 -16.66 5.84 -9.27
C THR A 134 -17.03 7.31 -9.46
N GLY A 135 -16.51 8.20 -8.61
CA GLY A 135 -16.65 9.64 -8.78
C GLY A 135 -15.94 10.17 -10.02
N GLY A 136 -14.90 9.48 -10.50
CA GLY A 136 -14.08 9.91 -11.64
C GLY A 136 -13.41 11.26 -11.39
N ASN A 137 -12.99 11.52 -10.16
CA ASN A 137 -12.45 12.81 -9.75
C ASN A 137 -11.41 12.67 -8.63
N ILE A 138 -10.74 13.76 -8.32
CA ILE A 138 -9.86 13.86 -7.15
C ILE A 138 -10.35 14.94 -6.19
N GLY A 139 -10.37 14.58 -4.89
CA GLY A 139 -10.71 15.49 -3.80
C GLY A 139 -9.45 16.02 -3.12
N TRP A 140 -9.49 17.27 -2.70
CA TRP A 140 -8.38 17.99 -2.08
C TRP A 140 -8.72 18.35 -0.65
N LEU A 141 -7.86 17.95 0.28
CA LEU A 141 -7.97 18.23 1.71
C LEU A 141 -6.59 18.63 2.28
N SER A 142 -6.54 18.89 3.56
CA SER A 142 -5.29 18.98 4.31
C SER A 142 -5.43 18.35 5.69
N VAL A 143 -4.30 18.01 6.29
CA VAL A 143 -4.20 17.56 7.68
C VAL A 143 -3.31 18.52 8.46
N THR A 144 -3.77 18.92 9.64
CA THR A 144 -3.00 19.77 10.55
C THR A 144 -1.94 18.95 11.30
N SER A 145 -0.96 19.62 11.94
CA SER A 145 0.03 18.96 12.81
C SER A 145 -0.59 18.20 13.99
N ASN A 146 -1.85 18.49 14.35
CA ASN A 146 -2.61 17.75 15.38
C ASN A 146 -3.40 16.57 14.76
N GLY A 147 -3.25 16.29 13.49
CA GLY A 147 -3.92 15.21 12.78
C GLY A 147 -5.36 15.49 12.37
N LEU A 148 -5.89 16.71 12.54
CA LEU A 148 -7.26 17.05 12.14
C LEU A 148 -7.33 17.34 10.65
N LEU A 149 -8.29 16.72 9.96
CA LEU A 149 -8.59 17.03 8.57
C LEU A 149 -9.26 18.39 8.42
N SER A 150 -8.97 19.09 7.34
CA SER A 150 -9.81 20.20 6.87
C SER A 150 -11.17 19.69 6.38
N ASN A 151 -12.10 20.60 6.16
CA ASN A 151 -13.19 20.32 5.23
C ASN A 151 -12.61 20.09 3.82
N LEU A 152 -13.40 19.48 2.95
CA LEU A 152 -13.06 19.35 1.54
C LEU A 152 -12.77 20.74 0.95
N LEU A 153 -11.56 20.94 0.41
CA LEU A 153 -11.10 22.24 -0.10
C LEU A 153 -11.62 22.46 -1.52
N SER A 154 -11.48 21.42 -2.37
CA SER A 154 -12.02 21.43 -3.73
C SER A 154 -12.12 20.01 -4.29
N VAL A 155 -12.77 19.89 -5.44
CA VAL A 155 -12.87 18.67 -6.25
C VAL A 155 -12.48 19.01 -7.67
N THR A 156 -11.62 18.20 -8.28
CA THR A 156 -11.31 18.31 -9.71
C THR A 156 -11.94 17.11 -10.42
N GLN A 157 -12.98 17.39 -11.21
CA GLN A 157 -13.65 16.36 -12.02
C GLN A 157 -12.78 16.06 -13.24
N HIS A 158 -12.51 14.78 -13.50
CA HIS A 158 -11.93 14.31 -14.74
C HIS A 158 -13.02 14.16 -15.81
N GLU A 159 -12.64 14.29 -17.08
CA GLU A 159 -13.53 14.19 -18.22
C GLU A 159 -12.90 13.31 -19.30
N GLY A 160 -13.73 12.57 -20.01
CA GLY A 160 -13.30 11.67 -21.08
C GLY A 160 -13.74 10.23 -20.86
N SER A 161 -13.28 9.36 -21.74
CA SER A 161 -13.53 7.92 -21.72
C SER A 161 -12.46 7.20 -22.53
N GLY A 162 -12.37 5.88 -22.37
CA GLY A 162 -11.49 5.01 -23.13
C GLY A 162 -12.27 4.01 -23.99
N PRO A 163 -11.58 3.08 -24.66
CA PRO A 163 -12.18 2.21 -25.67
C PRO A 163 -12.89 0.97 -25.12
N THR A 164 -12.80 0.67 -23.83
CA THR A 164 -13.36 -0.55 -23.23
C THR A 164 -14.61 -0.27 -22.41
N ASP A 165 -15.42 -1.31 -22.13
CA ASP A 165 -16.59 -1.21 -21.25
C ASP A 165 -16.25 -0.77 -19.82
N ARG A 166 -15.01 -0.95 -19.39
CA ARG A 166 -14.47 -0.50 -18.10
C ARG A 166 -14.11 0.99 -18.10
N GLN A 167 -14.20 1.67 -19.24
CA GLN A 167 -13.72 3.03 -19.49
C GLN A 167 -14.80 3.96 -20.06
N LEU A 168 -16.08 3.67 -19.78
CA LEU A 168 -17.20 4.50 -20.26
C LEU A 168 -17.25 5.89 -19.61
N ALA A 169 -16.53 6.08 -18.51
CA ALA A 169 -16.40 7.33 -17.76
C ALA A 169 -15.02 7.41 -17.13
N PRO A 170 -14.59 8.59 -16.62
CA PRO A 170 -13.37 8.70 -15.83
C PRO A 170 -13.40 7.83 -14.56
N HIS A 171 -12.25 7.27 -14.19
CA HIS A 171 -12.06 6.47 -13.01
C HIS A 171 -10.69 6.80 -12.40
N ALA A 172 -10.60 7.91 -11.66
CA ALA A 172 -9.37 8.27 -10.93
C ALA A 172 -9.05 7.18 -9.93
N HIS A 173 -7.94 6.44 -10.14
CA HIS A 173 -7.59 5.28 -9.33
C HIS A 173 -6.49 5.57 -8.30
N SER A 174 -5.62 6.51 -8.59
CA SER A 174 -4.62 6.98 -7.62
C SER A 174 -4.21 8.42 -7.90
N ALA A 175 -3.63 9.07 -6.88
CA ALA A 175 -3.01 10.38 -7.02
C ALA A 175 -1.80 10.49 -6.06
N TRP A 176 -0.67 10.98 -6.56
CA TRP A 176 0.63 10.93 -5.92
C TRP A 176 1.32 12.29 -5.94
N PHE A 177 1.99 12.66 -4.84
CA PHE A 177 2.92 13.78 -4.82
C PHE A 177 4.26 13.33 -5.41
N VAL A 178 4.72 13.97 -6.49
CA VAL A 178 5.95 13.64 -7.21
C VAL A 178 6.77 14.92 -7.42
N GLY A 179 7.70 15.23 -6.55
CA GLY A 179 8.44 16.50 -6.57
C GLY A 179 7.50 17.70 -6.38
N ASP A 180 7.42 18.56 -7.40
CA ASP A 180 6.52 19.73 -7.43
C ASP A 180 5.18 19.46 -8.12
N ASP A 181 5.00 18.24 -8.62
CA ASP A 181 3.79 17.84 -9.33
C ASP A 181 2.91 16.90 -8.48
N ILE A 182 1.62 16.87 -8.80
CA ILE A 182 0.69 15.89 -8.32
C ILE A 182 0.17 15.14 -9.53
N ILE A 183 0.36 13.82 -9.55
CA ILE A 183 0.05 12.97 -10.70
C ILE A 183 -1.09 12.00 -10.34
N SER A 184 -2.22 12.13 -11.00
CA SER A 184 -3.35 11.21 -10.87
C SER A 184 -3.38 10.26 -12.05
N CYS A 185 -3.52 8.95 -11.77
CA CYS A 185 -3.78 7.92 -12.76
C CYS A 185 -5.29 7.80 -12.97
N ASP A 186 -5.78 8.03 -14.18
CA ASP A 186 -7.18 7.82 -14.50
C ASP A 186 -7.35 6.61 -15.43
N LEU A 187 -7.86 5.52 -14.86
CA LEU A 187 -8.08 4.26 -15.56
C LEU A 187 -9.10 4.42 -16.69
N GLY A 188 -10.12 5.26 -16.47
CA GLY A 188 -11.23 5.41 -17.40
C GLY A 188 -10.89 6.21 -18.65
N THR A 189 -9.93 7.14 -18.56
CA THR A 189 -9.57 8.03 -19.67
C THR A 189 -8.27 7.65 -20.38
N ASP A 190 -7.54 6.63 -19.90
CA ASP A 190 -6.19 6.31 -20.35
C ASP A 190 -5.25 7.51 -20.26
N GLU A 191 -5.33 8.28 -19.18
CA GLU A 191 -4.52 9.48 -18.99
C GLU A 191 -3.89 9.56 -17.61
N LEU A 192 -2.71 10.22 -17.55
CA LEU A 192 -2.21 10.79 -16.31
C LEU A 192 -2.59 12.27 -16.29
N TRP A 193 -3.23 12.70 -15.21
CA TRP A 193 -3.59 14.09 -14.98
C TRP A 193 -2.59 14.71 -14.01
N ILE A 194 -1.87 15.74 -14.46
CA ILE A 194 -0.76 16.35 -13.73
C ILE A 194 -1.14 17.74 -13.27
N TYR A 195 -1.01 17.99 -11.98
CA TYR A 195 -1.38 19.24 -11.32
C TYR A 195 -0.18 19.86 -10.65
N ASP A 196 -0.22 21.16 -10.45
CA ASP A 196 0.69 21.89 -9.54
C ASP A 196 0.19 21.78 -8.07
N LYS A 197 1.01 22.26 -7.13
CA LYS A 197 0.68 22.29 -5.69
C LYS A 197 -0.49 23.24 -5.34
N LEU A 198 -0.96 24.06 -6.27
CA LEU A 198 -2.14 24.92 -6.15
C LEU A 198 -3.38 24.28 -6.78
N PHE A 199 -3.27 23.00 -7.21
CA PHE A 199 -4.34 22.19 -7.80
C PHE A 199 -4.76 22.63 -9.20
N ASN A 200 -3.93 23.43 -9.91
CA ASN A 200 -4.17 23.76 -11.31
C ASN A 200 -3.67 22.62 -12.20
N LEU A 201 -4.48 22.23 -13.18
CA LEU A 201 -4.08 21.26 -14.19
C LEU A 201 -2.97 21.84 -15.07
N LYS A 202 -1.81 21.17 -15.08
CA LYS A 202 -0.65 21.54 -15.90
C LYS A 202 -0.61 20.80 -17.22
N GLN A 203 -0.92 19.48 -17.18
CA GLN A 203 -0.73 18.60 -18.31
C GLN A 203 -1.63 17.35 -18.20
N LYS A 204 -2.03 16.79 -19.36
CA LYS A 204 -2.53 15.43 -19.49
C LYS A 204 -1.56 14.62 -20.33
N VAL A 205 -1.13 13.48 -19.83
CA VAL A 205 -0.26 12.53 -20.56
C VAL A 205 -1.11 11.34 -20.98
N LYS A 206 -1.25 11.15 -22.31
CA LYS A 206 -1.96 10.01 -22.85
C LYS A 206 -1.14 8.75 -22.73
N MET A 207 -1.78 7.69 -22.25
CA MET A 207 -1.29 6.33 -22.23
C MET A 207 -1.80 5.57 -23.47
N ALA A 208 -1.36 4.33 -23.65
CA ALA A 208 -1.89 3.48 -24.71
C ALA A 208 -3.40 3.27 -24.54
N ALA A 209 -4.16 3.28 -25.63
CA ALA A 209 -5.61 3.08 -25.60
C ALA A 209 -5.97 1.72 -24.99
N GLY A 210 -6.89 1.69 -24.02
CA GLY A 210 -7.29 0.49 -23.30
C GLY A 210 -6.29 0.03 -22.23
N SER A 211 -5.31 0.86 -21.87
CA SER A 211 -4.30 0.50 -20.86
C SER A 211 -4.85 0.54 -19.44
N GLY A 212 -5.64 1.55 -19.09
CA GLY A 212 -6.19 1.75 -17.76
C GLY A 212 -5.11 1.99 -16.69
N PRO A 213 -4.43 3.15 -16.69
CA PRO A 213 -3.41 3.47 -15.68
C PRO A 213 -4.02 3.47 -14.28
N ARG A 214 -3.33 2.81 -13.34
CA ARG A 214 -3.89 2.53 -12.01
C ARG A 214 -3.07 3.12 -10.87
N HIS A 215 -1.86 2.67 -10.69
CA HIS A 215 -0.90 3.13 -9.68
C HIS A 215 0.43 3.47 -10.34
N LEU A 216 1.27 4.17 -9.62
CA LEU A 216 2.63 4.47 -10.06
C LEU A 216 3.64 4.34 -8.91
N CYS A 217 4.90 4.11 -9.26
CA CYS A 217 6.02 4.31 -8.37
C CYS A 217 7.03 5.29 -8.99
N VAL A 218 7.76 5.98 -8.12
CA VAL A 218 8.74 7.00 -8.51
C VAL A 218 10.14 6.43 -8.40
N HIS A 219 10.92 6.50 -9.47
CA HIS A 219 12.33 6.12 -9.41
C HIS A 219 13.10 7.08 -8.48
N PRO A 220 14.05 6.62 -7.67
CA PRO A 220 14.79 7.45 -6.71
C PRO A 220 15.52 8.65 -7.31
N ASN A 221 15.86 8.62 -8.61
CA ASN A 221 16.46 9.78 -9.30
C ASN A 221 15.46 10.92 -9.60
N GLY A 222 14.14 10.70 -9.40
CA GLY A 222 13.09 11.68 -9.67
C GLY A 222 12.81 11.99 -11.14
N GLN A 223 13.48 11.33 -12.08
CA GLN A 223 13.32 11.58 -13.53
C GLN A 223 12.30 10.66 -14.19
N TRP A 224 12.06 9.51 -13.60
CA TRP A 224 11.13 8.50 -14.14
C TRP A 224 10.08 8.12 -13.12
N ILE A 225 8.88 7.84 -13.63
CA ILE A 225 7.86 7.11 -12.92
C ILE A 225 7.47 5.88 -13.74
N TYR A 226 7.07 4.82 -13.05
CA TYR A 226 6.56 3.60 -13.68
C TYR A 226 5.10 3.47 -13.31
N VAL A 227 4.26 3.40 -14.34
CA VAL A 227 2.79 3.34 -14.20
C VAL A 227 2.33 1.94 -14.53
N VAL A 228 1.70 1.27 -13.57
CA VAL A 228 1.05 -0.02 -13.83
C VAL A 228 -0.33 0.21 -14.43
N ASN A 229 -0.60 -0.48 -15.54
CA ASN A 229 -1.83 -0.39 -16.29
C ASN A 229 -2.70 -1.63 -16.00
N GLU A 230 -3.89 -1.41 -15.45
CA GLU A 230 -4.77 -2.49 -14.99
C GLU A 230 -5.28 -3.35 -16.14
N LEU A 231 -5.76 -2.71 -17.24
CA LEU A 231 -6.60 -3.38 -18.21
C LEU A 231 -5.83 -4.18 -19.26
N ASN A 232 -4.61 -3.76 -19.59
CA ASN A 232 -3.77 -4.43 -20.59
C ASN A 232 -2.54 -5.14 -20.01
N ASN A 233 -2.42 -5.21 -18.68
CA ASN A 233 -1.33 -5.90 -17.97
C ASN A 233 0.07 -5.45 -18.40
N THR A 234 0.31 -4.15 -18.36
CA THR A 234 1.61 -3.56 -18.71
C THR A 234 2.11 -2.60 -17.64
N VAL A 235 3.41 -2.33 -17.67
CA VAL A 235 4.02 -1.19 -16.98
C VAL A 235 4.55 -0.23 -18.04
N THR A 236 4.18 1.05 -17.93
CA THR A 236 4.66 2.12 -18.82
C THR A 236 5.68 2.96 -18.08
N ARG A 237 6.87 3.15 -18.67
CA ARG A 237 7.82 4.17 -18.21
C ARG A 237 7.34 5.55 -18.65
N VAL A 238 7.33 6.53 -17.74
CA VAL A 238 7.01 7.93 -18.03
C VAL A 238 8.16 8.79 -17.53
N SER A 239 8.73 9.61 -18.38
CA SER A 239 9.90 10.44 -18.08
C SER A 239 9.53 11.90 -17.95
N ASN A 240 10.17 12.60 -16.98
CA ASN A 240 10.11 14.05 -16.87
C ASN A 240 11.15 14.67 -17.80
N GLN A 241 10.69 15.41 -18.80
CA GLN A 241 11.50 16.07 -19.81
C GLN A 241 11.36 17.59 -19.72
N THR A 242 12.13 18.33 -20.50
CA THR A 242 12.06 19.81 -20.53
C THR A 242 10.64 20.33 -20.83
N GLU A 243 9.87 19.60 -21.62
CA GLU A 243 8.49 19.94 -22.00
C GLU A 243 7.42 19.32 -21.07
N GLY A 244 7.84 18.68 -19.97
CA GLY A 244 6.99 17.99 -18.99
C GLY A 244 7.06 16.48 -19.10
N TRP A 245 6.07 15.80 -18.49
CA TRP A 245 6.00 14.36 -18.43
C TRP A 245 5.59 13.75 -19.78
N LYS A 246 6.23 12.65 -20.16
CA LYS A 246 5.97 11.97 -21.43
C LYS A 246 6.01 10.45 -21.25
N ALA A 247 4.93 9.78 -21.68
CA ALA A 247 4.88 8.32 -21.74
C ALA A 247 5.87 7.80 -22.79
N GLN A 248 6.57 6.74 -22.42
CA GLN A 248 7.54 6.03 -23.24
C GLN A 248 7.00 4.64 -23.59
N GLU A 249 7.88 3.66 -23.69
CA GLU A 249 7.54 2.26 -23.94
C GLU A 249 6.79 1.62 -22.76
N SER A 250 5.99 0.62 -23.10
CA SER A 250 5.31 -0.25 -22.13
C SER A 250 5.82 -1.68 -22.28
N ILE A 251 5.91 -2.39 -21.16
CA ILE A 251 6.32 -3.80 -21.11
C ILE A 251 5.24 -4.64 -20.43
N SER A 252 4.99 -5.87 -20.92
CA SER A 252 4.05 -6.81 -20.32
C SER A 252 4.49 -7.22 -18.91
N THR A 253 3.51 -7.36 -18.00
CA THR A 253 3.70 -7.95 -16.67
C THR A 253 3.50 -9.47 -16.66
N LEU A 254 3.00 -10.02 -17.78
CA LEU A 254 2.66 -11.43 -17.95
C LEU A 254 3.71 -12.13 -18.81
N PRO A 255 3.93 -13.43 -18.60
CA PRO A 255 4.76 -14.22 -19.50
C PRO A 255 4.10 -14.37 -20.88
N ASP A 256 4.90 -14.50 -21.95
CA ASP A 256 4.43 -14.55 -23.34
C ASP A 256 3.41 -15.67 -23.62
N ASN A 257 3.43 -16.75 -22.84
CA ASN A 257 2.55 -17.92 -23.02
C ASN A 257 1.35 -17.95 -22.09
N PHE A 258 1.06 -16.86 -21.38
CA PHE A 258 -0.11 -16.80 -20.50
C PHE A 258 -1.38 -16.57 -21.32
N GLU A 259 -2.32 -17.52 -21.17
CA GLU A 259 -3.68 -17.42 -21.71
C GLU A 259 -4.67 -17.38 -20.57
N GLY A 260 -5.38 -16.27 -20.37
CA GLY A 260 -6.36 -16.12 -19.31
C GLY A 260 -6.67 -14.68 -18.96
N PHE A 261 -7.53 -14.50 -17.96
CA PHE A 261 -7.83 -13.18 -17.44
C PHE A 261 -6.80 -12.78 -16.40
N SER A 262 -6.27 -11.57 -16.55
CA SER A 262 -5.42 -10.94 -15.56
C SER A 262 -5.61 -9.42 -15.59
N PHE A 263 -5.50 -8.81 -14.42
CA PHE A 263 -5.52 -7.36 -14.25
C PHE A 263 -4.42 -6.95 -13.29
N CYS A 264 -3.57 -6.02 -13.67
CA CYS A 264 -2.59 -5.48 -12.74
C CYS A 264 -3.26 -4.74 -11.57
N ALA A 265 -2.57 -4.66 -10.44
CA ALA A 265 -3.06 -3.90 -9.30
C ALA A 265 -2.05 -2.88 -8.79
N ASP A 266 -0.95 -3.29 -8.23
CA ASP A 266 -0.02 -2.40 -7.53
C ASP A 266 1.39 -2.47 -8.11
N ILE A 267 2.21 -1.44 -7.80
CA ILE A 267 3.57 -1.30 -8.31
C ILE A 267 4.47 -0.63 -7.29
N HIS A 268 5.64 -1.18 -7.05
CA HIS A 268 6.68 -0.61 -6.19
C HIS A 268 8.06 -0.76 -6.84
N ILE A 269 8.98 0.07 -6.40
CA ILE A 269 10.39 0.04 -6.82
C ILE A 269 11.28 -0.12 -5.59
N SER A 270 12.39 -0.85 -5.73
CA SER A 270 13.39 -0.97 -4.67
C SER A 270 14.06 0.38 -4.37
N ASN A 271 14.53 0.57 -3.12
CA ASN A 271 15.16 1.81 -2.66
C ASN A 271 16.40 2.21 -3.49
N ASP A 272 17.11 1.22 -4.06
CA ASP A 272 18.27 1.43 -4.94
C ASP A 272 17.89 1.73 -6.40
N GLY A 273 16.59 1.68 -6.74
CA GLY A 273 16.06 1.93 -8.08
C GLY A 273 16.30 0.84 -9.11
N LYS A 274 16.86 -0.32 -8.73
CA LYS A 274 17.27 -1.36 -9.70
C LYS A 274 16.17 -2.33 -10.08
N TYR A 275 15.12 -2.45 -9.28
CA TYR A 275 14.07 -3.45 -9.49
C TYR A 275 12.68 -2.85 -9.30
N VAL A 276 11.81 -3.08 -10.27
CA VAL A 276 10.36 -2.74 -10.19
C VAL A 276 9.57 -4.03 -10.05
N TYR A 277 8.56 -3.98 -9.21
CA TYR A 277 7.63 -5.07 -8.93
C TYR A 277 6.22 -4.65 -9.27
N ALA A 278 5.43 -5.52 -9.92
CA ALA A 278 4.02 -5.27 -10.22
C ALA A 278 3.16 -6.51 -9.94
N SER A 279 1.99 -6.34 -9.32
CA SER A 279 1.10 -7.45 -9.01
C SER A 279 0.08 -7.70 -10.10
N ASN A 280 -0.20 -8.98 -10.39
CA ASN A 280 -1.15 -9.47 -11.38
C ASN A 280 -2.27 -10.25 -10.69
N ARG A 281 -3.51 -9.75 -10.71
CA ARG A 281 -4.71 -10.44 -10.23
C ARG A 281 -5.25 -11.33 -11.35
N GLY A 282 -5.43 -12.61 -11.10
CA GLY A 282 -5.81 -13.63 -12.08
C GLY A 282 -4.62 -14.52 -12.47
N HIS A 283 -3.51 -13.97 -12.98
CA HIS A 283 -2.24 -14.71 -13.04
C HIS A 283 -1.66 -14.99 -11.65
N ASN A 284 -2.06 -14.18 -10.65
CA ASN A 284 -1.70 -14.32 -9.24
C ASN A 284 -0.18 -14.39 -9.01
N SER A 285 0.51 -13.39 -9.51
CA SER A 285 1.97 -13.25 -9.44
C SER A 285 2.42 -11.84 -9.13
N ILE A 286 3.68 -11.73 -8.72
CA ILE A 286 4.49 -10.51 -8.80
C ILE A 286 5.39 -10.62 -10.02
N ALA A 287 5.21 -9.72 -10.99
CA ALA A 287 6.15 -9.49 -12.06
C ALA A 287 7.36 -8.72 -11.53
N VAL A 288 8.57 -9.23 -11.77
CA VAL A 288 9.83 -8.63 -11.33
C VAL A 288 10.57 -8.11 -12.55
N PHE A 289 10.92 -6.83 -12.53
CA PHE A 289 11.66 -6.19 -13.60
C PHE A 289 13.01 -5.68 -13.10
N SER A 290 14.06 -5.83 -13.91
CA SER A 290 15.28 -5.04 -13.73
C SER A 290 15.13 -3.69 -14.43
N VAL A 291 15.83 -2.67 -13.89
CA VAL A 291 15.90 -1.31 -14.40
C VAL A 291 17.33 -1.06 -14.86
N ASP A 292 17.53 -0.63 -16.11
CA ASP A 292 18.85 -0.26 -16.60
C ASP A 292 19.21 1.22 -16.30
N GLU A 293 20.39 1.65 -16.77
CA GLU A 293 20.90 3.02 -16.53
C GLU A 293 20.06 4.10 -17.23
N GLU A 294 19.31 3.76 -18.26
CA GLU A 294 18.37 4.63 -18.98
C GLU A 294 16.93 4.54 -18.42
N GLY A 295 16.70 3.70 -17.42
CA GLY A 295 15.40 3.48 -16.79
C GLY A 295 14.48 2.54 -17.57
N VAL A 296 15.01 1.78 -18.54
CA VAL A 296 14.24 0.80 -19.32
C VAL A 296 14.04 -0.47 -18.50
N LEU A 297 12.82 -1.01 -18.54
CA LEU A 297 12.45 -2.22 -17.81
C LEU A 297 12.71 -3.48 -18.63
N SER A 298 13.20 -4.53 -17.98
CA SER A 298 13.25 -5.89 -18.52
C SER A 298 12.60 -6.88 -17.57
N LEU A 299 11.57 -7.62 -18.00
CA LEU A 299 10.92 -8.64 -17.19
C LEU A 299 11.90 -9.79 -16.95
N ILE A 300 12.19 -10.10 -15.68
CA ILE A 300 13.13 -11.14 -15.29
C ILE A 300 12.46 -12.34 -14.61
N ALA A 301 11.29 -12.16 -14.00
CA ALA A 301 10.53 -13.25 -13.36
C ALA A 301 9.07 -12.89 -13.18
N ASN A 302 8.25 -13.95 -13.00
CA ASN A 302 6.91 -13.88 -12.42
C ASN A 302 6.86 -14.84 -11.23
N GLU A 303 6.89 -14.34 -10.01
CA GLU A 303 6.80 -15.14 -8.79
C GLU A 303 5.35 -15.33 -8.36
N SER A 304 4.93 -16.60 -8.12
CA SER A 304 3.58 -16.89 -7.63
C SER A 304 3.35 -16.30 -6.24
N VAL A 305 2.24 -15.59 -6.04
CA VAL A 305 1.88 -14.97 -4.74
C VAL A 305 1.34 -15.96 -3.71
N ARG A 306 1.23 -17.25 -4.06
CA ARG A 306 0.70 -18.32 -3.18
C ARG A 306 -0.66 -17.99 -2.59
N GLY A 307 -1.46 -17.30 -3.35
CA GLY A 307 -2.79 -16.84 -3.01
C GLY A 307 -3.52 -16.31 -4.22
N ASP A 308 -4.65 -15.67 -4.00
CA ASP A 308 -5.50 -15.14 -5.06
C ASP A 308 -5.81 -13.66 -4.84
N HIS A 309 -5.83 -12.92 -5.95
CA HIS A 309 -6.15 -11.50 -6.00
C HIS A 309 -5.13 -10.63 -5.21
N PRO A 310 -3.83 -10.61 -5.58
CA PRO A 310 -2.82 -9.75 -4.96
C PRO A 310 -3.10 -8.26 -5.29
N ARG A 311 -3.99 -7.64 -4.48
CA ARG A 311 -4.47 -6.28 -4.74
C ARG A 311 -3.45 -5.21 -4.38
N ASN A 312 -2.62 -5.48 -3.38
CA ASN A 312 -1.57 -4.59 -2.91
C ASN A 312 -0.40 -5.42 -2.37
N PHE A 313 0.77 -4.86 -2.38
CA PHE A 313 1.96 -5.40 -1.74
C PHE A 313 2.84 -4.26 -1.27
N ALA A 314 3.84 -4.53 -0.43
CA ALA A 314 4.80 -3.54 0.01
C ALA A 314 6.19 -4.17 0.17
N LEU A 315 7.23 -3.38 -0.11
CA LEU A 315 8.60 -3.69 0.31
C LEU A 315 8.78 -3.27 1.77
N SER A 316 9.52 -4.06 2.56
CA SER A 316 9.93 -3.62 3.90
C SER A 316 10.84 -2.38 3.79
N PRO A 317 10.92 -1.52 4.82
CA PRO A 317 11.71 -0.28 4.75
C PRO A 317 13.19 -0.48 4.42
N ASP A 318 13.73 -1.66 4.71
CA ASP A 318 15.11 -2.09 4.40
C ASP A 318 15.22 -2.92 3.10
N ASP A 319 14.14 -3.04 2.33
CA ASP A 319 14.03 -3.82 1.09
C ASP A 319 14.32 -5.33 1.21
N LYS A 320 14.46 -5.87 2.43
CA LYS A 320 14.76 -7.31 2.60
C LYS A 320 13.58 -8.21 2.28
N PHE A 321 12.36 -7.73 2.50
CA PHE A 321 11.15 -8.49 2.31
C PHE A 321 10.14 -7.77 1.42
N LEU A 322 9.37 -8.55 0.69
CA LEU A 322 8.18 -8.10 -0.02
C LEU A 322 6.98 -8.86 0.53
N LEU A 323 5.96 -8.12 1.00
CA LEU A 323 4.74 -8.65 1.59
C LEU A 323 3.59 -8.47 0.61
N VAL A 324 2.86 -9.55 0.28
CA VAL A 324 1.73 -9.52 -0.65
C VAL A 324 0.41 -9.73 0.08
N ALA A 325 -0.51 -8.77 -0.08
CA ALA A 325 -1.88 -8.84 0.41
C ALA A 325 -2.79 -9.52 -0.63
N ASN A 326 -3.08 -10.81 -0.43
CA ASN A 326 -3.96 -11.60 -1.28
C ASN A 326 -5.40 -11.52 -0.75
N LYS A 327 -6.22 -10.71 -1.40
CA LYS A 327 -7.57 -10.37 -0.92
C LYS A 327 -8.48 -11.59 -0.82
N ASP A 328 -8.53 -12.45 -1.86
CA ASP A 328 -9.55 -13.49 -1.96
C ASP A 328 -9.17 -14.77 -1.20
N THR A 329 -7.87 -15.06 -1.04
CA THR A 329 -7.40 -16.14 -0.15
C THR A 329 -7.22 -15.70 1.30
N GLU A 330 -7.44 -14.42 1.60
CA GLU A 330 -7.36 -13.87 2.96
C GLU A 330 -6.03 -14.18 3.65
N ASN A 331 -4.91 -13.97 2.95
CA ASN A 331 -3.57 -14.13 3.54
C ASN A 331 -2.62 -13.01 3.15
N ILE A 332 -1.61 -12.78 3.99
CA ILE A 332 -0.42 -12.02 3.67
C ILE A 332 0.72 -13.00 3.51
N VAL A 333 1.38 -12.97 2.36
CA VAL A 333 2.53 -13.84 2.04
C VAL A 333 3.81 -12.99 2.03
N VAL A 334 4.85 -13.50 2.66
CA VAL A 334 6.15 -12.84 2.76
C VAL A 334 7.15 -13.54 1.86
N PHE A 335 7.84 -12.75 1.08
CA PHE A 335 8.97 -13.17 0.24
C PHE A 335 10.22 -12.45 0.72
N LYS A 336 11.33 -13.19 0.80
CA LYS A 336 12.65 -12.61 0.93
C LYS A 336 13.10 -12.14 -0.46
N ARG A 337 13.57 -10.91 -0.53
CA ARG A 337 14.15 -10.32 -1.74
C ARG A 337 15.65 -10.55 -1.76
N ASP A 338 16.18 -10.94 -2.89
CA ASP A 338 17.62 -10.98 -3.16
C ASP A 338 18.09 -9.62 -3.70
N ASP A 339 19.00 -8.98 -3.00
CA ASP A 339 19.45 -7.61 -3.34
C ASP A 339 20.22 -7.53 -4.66
N ALA A 340 20.90 -8.63 -5.06
CA ALA A 340 21.72 -8.63 -6.25
C ALA A 340 20.92 -8.93 -7.54
N THR A 341 19.82 -9.68 -7.42
CA THR A 341 19.03 -10.15 -8.56
C THR A 341 17.61 -9.64 -8.60
N GLY A 342 17.10 -9.04 -7.49
CA GLY A 342 15.71 -8.63 -7.32
C GLY A 342 14.72 -9.79 -7.18
N LEU A 343 15.16 -11.04 -7.29
CA LEU A 343 14.30 -12.22 -7.25
C LEU A 343 13.71 -12.43 -5.86
N LEU A 344 12.52 -13.03 -5.83
CA LEU A 344 11.75 -13.28 -4.63
C LEU A 344 11.79 -14.77 -4.27
N SER A 345 11.90 -15.07 -2.98
CA SER A 345 11.80 -16.42 -2.45
C SER A 345 10.84 -16.45 -1.26
N TYR A 346 9.90 -17.41 -1.27
CA TYR A 346 8.92 -17.57 -0.21
C TYR A 346 9.57 -17.73 1.16
N THR A 347 9.01 -17.06 2.16
CA THR A 347 9.48 -17.11 3.54
C THR A 347 8.39 -17.62 4.49
N SER A 348 7.25 -16.93 4.54
CA SER A 348 6.16 -17.24 5.47
C SER A 348 4.82 -16.71 4.96
N GLU A 349 3.74 -17.07 5.65
CA GLU A 349 2.42 -16.49 5.43
C GLU A 349 1.60 -16.44 6.71
N ILE A 350 0.61 -15.55 6.74
CA ILE A 350 -0.36 -15.45 7.82
C ILE A 350 -1.76 -15.19 7.26
N LYS A 351 -2.80 -15.71 7.93
CA LYS A 351 -4.18 -15.38 7.61
C LYS A 351 -4.49 -13.93 7.98
N ALA A 352 -5.12 -13.18 7.05
CA ALA A 352 -5.54 -11.81 7.25
C ALA A 352 -6.83 -11.54 6.45
N PHE A 353 -7.88 -11.06 7.09
CA PHE A 353 -9.19 -10.89 6.45
C PHE A 353 -9.19 -9.76 5.42
N SER A 354 -9.53 -10.07 4.15
CA SER A 354 -9.65 -9.14 3.02
C SER A 354 -8.55 -8.07 2.98
N PRO A 355 -7.26 -8.44 3.01
CA PRO A 355 -6.15 -7.51 3.08
C PRO A 355 -5.98 -6.80 1.73
N VAL A 356 -5.89 -5.46 1.72
CA VAL A 356 -5.83 -4.67 0.48
C VAL A 356 -4.90 -3.46 0.51
N CYS A 357 -4.26 -3.16 1.64
CA CYS A 357 -3.26 -2.10 1.74
C CYS A 357 -2.30 -2.36 2.91
N ILE A 358 -1.03 -2.60 2.61
CA ILE A 358 0.05 -2.74 3.60
C ILE A 358 0.82 -1.42 3.66
N LEU A 359 0.94 -0.84 4.86
CA LEU A 359 1.64 0.42 5.09
C LEU A 359 2.62 0.27 6.26
N PHE A 360 3.92 0.26 5.99
CA PHE A 360 4.95 0.29 7.02
C PHE A 360 4.99 1.63 7.77
N GLU A 361 5.25 1.52 9.09
CA GLU A 361 5.40 2.67 10.01
C GLU A 361 6.76 3.34 9.89
#